data_95d816928a439a9c0389d268755d625b
#
_entry.id   95d816928a439a9c0389d268755d625b
#
_cell.length_a   1.000
_cell.length_b   1.000
_cell.length_c   1.000
_cell.angle_alpha   90.00
_cell.angle_beta   90.00
_cell.angle_gamma   90.00
#
_symmetry.space_group_name_H-M   'P 1'
#
loop_
_entity.id
_entity.type
_entity.pdbx_description
1 polymer ?
#
loop_
_entity_poly.entity_id
_entity_poly.type
_entity_poly.pdbx_seq_one_letter_code
_entity_poly.pdbx_strand_id
1 'polypeptide(L)'
;IILILAQILLGYFIQKTYNSLNNMNKDKITYTSVIATKNTSNIKDIKDLKNKNIGIVVDESSIDGYIIGLEIIKEQNLEEKSKIKEYTDITQLVKDLYNKKIDAMIIGKNYPSMFKSTNTYKNIEKDTKIIYEKEKTLTKDQIAKYTGDEMLNLNTTDKIDKPFTMLVMGIDSTANTLSKNATGNGDALMLVTFNPKTLNATIFSIPRDTYVPIACFENQKENKITHAAWNGENCMIKTIENLTDINIDYYVKINFQGVVKLVEALNGITVDVPLDFCESNSKRSTKTNNLICLKKGKHTLNGEEALALARHRKTLTTGDLQRGINQQLVVQGILNKLKNVKSANQMLTILDTISKNMDTNFTTKQILSFYDIAKQLFMTSSNNNLINIQQLYLQGASQMIYDEGIGLVLYDYIPNKESLNLIINTMKQNLELEKATKVKKLDFSIEHPFKLTTIGNNVKSSTKTYTLLPNFIGQSESYARNWLANNGLSASITTKEVSSGYYDGQIISQNYPESKRIDLINGSVNLTVAKVIQTQSQTPKTNNNTNKSNKNTNQNKNNNTTNNNQDKNNDNQTKDETNPTLPPEIIE
;
A
#
# COMPACT_ATOMS: atom_id res chain seq x y z
N ILE A 1 32.61 49.30 -1.46
CA ILE A 1 32.20 48.47 -2.60
C ILE A 1 32.15 46.98 -2.20
N ILE A 2 33.21 46.37 -1.65
CA ILE A 2 33.27 44.95 -1.24
C ILE A 2 32.18 44.62 -0.20
N LEU A 3 31.99 45.51 0.81
CA LEU A 3 30.92 45.34 1.82
C LEU A 3 29.51 45.40 1.21
N ILE A 4 29.28 46.29 0.26
CA ILE A 4 28.00 46.41 -0.42
C ILE A 4 27.73 45.18 -1.30
N LEU A 5 28.74 44.69 -2.04
CA LEU A 5 28.64 43.46 -2.80
C LEU A 5 28.37 42.23 -1.90
N ALA A 6 29.03 42.16 -0.73
CA ALA A 6 28.80 41.11 0.25
C ALA A 6 27.35 41.15 0.82
N GLN A 7 26.82 42.37 1.09
CA GLN A 7 25.42 42.54 1.54
C GLN A 7 24.42 42.17 0.46
N ILE A 8 24.66 42.54 -0.81
CA ILE A 8 23.81 42.18 -1.94
C ILE A 8 23.79 40.64 -2.15
N LEU A 9 24.99 40.03 -2.10
CA LEU A 9 25.11 38.57 -2.17
C LEU A 9 24.38 37.88 -1.00
N LEU A 10 24.55 38.37 0.23
CA LEU A 10 23.86 37.84 1.39
C LEU A 10 22.35 38.01 1.26
N GLY A 11 21.86 39.16 0.81
CA GLY A 11 20.45 39.44 0.54
C GLY A 11 19.87 38.48 -0.52
N TYR A 12 20.62 38.25 -1.61
CA TYR A 12 20.24 37.29 -2.64
C TYR A 12 20.14 35.87 -2.09
N PHE A 13 21.09 35.44 -1.28
CA PHE A 13 21.06 34.10 -0.67
C PHE A 13 19.88 33.95 0.30
N ILE A 14 19.63 34.95 1.14
CA ILE A 14 18.49 34.95 2.07
C ILE A 14 17.18 34.87 1.27
N GLN A 15 17.03 35.69 0.23
CA GLN A 15 15.82 35.68 -0.62
C GLN A 15 15.63 34.35 -1.36
N LYS A 16 16.71 33.79 -1.89
CA LYS A 16 16.65 32.48 -2.57
C LYS A 16 16.26 31.37 -1.61
N THR A 17 16.87 31.34 -0.40
CA THR A 17 16.52 30.40 0.65
C THR A 17 15.06 30.55 1.06
N TYR A 18 14.61 31.76 1.32
CA TYR A 18 13.24 32.07 1.68
C TYR A 18 12.25 31.60 0.61
N ASN A 19 12.53 31.87 -0.67
CA ASN A 19 11.68 31.44 -1.79
C ASN A 19 11.64 29.92 -1.93
N SER A 20 12.79 29.22 -1.74
CA SER A 20 12.85 27.75 -1.79
C SER A 20 12.03 27.13 -0.67
N LEU A 21 12.14 27.67 0.54
CA LEU A 21 11.38 27.20 1.71
C LEU A 21 9.89 27.51 1.57
N ASN A 22 9.51 28.68 1.06
CA ASN A 22 8.10 29.00 0.78
C ASN A 22 7.49 28.11 -0.31
N ASN A 23 8.29 27.64 -1.26
CA ASN A 23 7.82 26.67 -2.26
C ASN A 23 7.46 25.30 -1.65
N MET A 24 8.09 24.90 -0.54
CA MET A 24 7.73 23.70 0.20
C MET A 24 6.44 23.88 0.99
N ASN A 25 6.23 25.07 1.54
CA ASN A 25 5.08 25.42 2.36
C ASN A 25 4.20 26.47 1.67
N LYS A 26 3.51 26.08 0.60
CA LYS A 26 2.59 26.99 -0.10
C LYS A 26 1.37 27.29 0.77
N ASP A 27 1.08 28.56 0.96
CA ASP A 27 -0.11 29.01 1.69
C ASP A 27 -1.42 28.70 0.96
N LYS A 28 -1.34 28.38 -0.33
CA LYS A 28 -2.50 28.06 -1.18
C LYS A 28 -2.27 26.79 -1.95
N ILE A 29 -3.30 25.95 -1.97
CA ILE A 29 -3.33 24.67 -2.67
C ILE A 29 -4.45 24.69 -3.70
N THR A 30 -4.16 24.27 -4.93
CA THR A 30 -5.16 24.12 -5.98
C THR A 30 -5.61 22.67 -6.06
N TYR A 31 -6.88 22.44 -5.87
CA TYR A 31 -7.55 21.16 -6.00
C TYR A 31 -8.29 21.11 -7.32
N THR A 32 -8.34 19.94 -7.95
CA THR A 32 -9.03 19.75 -9.22
C THR A 32 -9.94 18.53 -9.14
N SER A 33 -11.23 18.75 -9.25
CA SER A 33 -12.24 17.70 -9.40
C SER A 33 -12.61 17.53 -10.86
N VAL A 34 -12.90 16.31 -11.26
CA VAL A 34 -13.28 15.97 -12.64
C VAL A 34 -14.54 15.13 -12.68
N ILE A 35 -15.28 15.25 -13.78
CA ILE A 35 -16.26 14.24 -14.18
C ILE A 35 -15.60 13.37 -15.24
N ALA A 36 -15.47 12.09 -14.95
CA ALA A 36 -14.88 11.11 -15.85
C ALA A 36 -15.88 10.04 -16.26
N THR A 37 -15.78 9.55 -17.50
CA THR A 37 -16.61 8.49 -18.06
C THR A 37 -15.74 7.50 -18.83
N LYS A 38 -16.28 6.33 -19.19
CA LYS A 38 -15.54 5.36 -20.02
C LYS A 38 -15.24 5.95 -21.40
N ASN A 39 -14.03 5.71 -21.93
CA ASN A 39 -13.66 6.13 -23.28
C ASN A 39 -14.61 5.63 -24.36
N THR A 40 -15.19 4.45 -24.14
CA THR A 40 -16.19 3.83 -25.03
C THR A 40 -17.60 4.42 -24.91
N SER A 41 -17.82 5.36 -23.97
CA SER A 41 -19.09 6.05 -23.77
C SER A 41 -19.34 7.13 -24.83
N ASN A 42 -20.60 7.27 -25.23
CA ASN A 42 -21.03 8.37 -26.12
C ASN A 42 -21.12 9.73 -25.42
N ILE A 43 -20.96 9.78 -24.10
CA ILE A 43 -20.94 11.02 -23.31
C ILE A 43 -19.67 11.78 -23.66
N LYS A 44 -19.81 13.01 -24.16
CA LYS A 44 -18.69 13.86 -24.59
C LYS A 44 -18.54 15.11 -23.73
N ASP A 45 -19.61 15.60 -23.19
CA ASP A 45 -19.64 16.78 -22.32
C ASP A 45 -20.71 16.66 -21.22
N ILE A 46 -20.82 17.68 -20.37
CA ILE A 46 -21.71 17.69 -19.22
C ILE A 46 -23.20 17.65 -19.60
N LYS A 47 -23.56 18.12 -20.83
CA LYS A 47 -24.96 18.13 -21.30
C LYS A 47 -25.46 16.72 -21.59
N ASP A 48 -24.57 15.81 -21.95
CA ASP A 48 -24.87 14.42 -22.23
C ASP A 48 -25.21 13.61 -20.94
N LEU A 49 -25.01 14.23 -19.76
CA LEU A 49 -25.30 13.60 -18.47
C LEU A 49 -26.79 13.61 -18.11
N LYS A 50 -27.65 14.27 -18.88
CA LYS A 50 -29.10 14.24 -18.64
C LYS A 50 -29.65 12.81 -18.63
N ASN A 51 -30.39 12.47 -17.56
CA ASN A 51 -30.95 11.12 -17.31
C ASN A 51 -29.88 10.02 -17.13
N LYS A 52 -28.65 10.38 -16.76
CA LYS A 52 -27.55 9.45 -16.50
C LYS A 52 -27.36 9.21 -15.01
N ASN A 53 -26.71 8.09 -14.66
CA ASN A 53 -26.30 7.78 -13.31
C ASN A 53 -24.88 8.29 -13.10
N ILE A 54 -24.68 9.14 -12.10
CA ILE A 54 -23.37 9.74 -11.77
C ILE A 54 -23.02 9.29 -10.37
N GLY A 55 -21.82 8.70 -10.20
CA GLY A 55 -21.33 8.29 -8.89
C GLY A 55 -20.41 9.33 -8.26
N ILE A 56 -20.46 9.46 -6.94
CA ILE A 56 -19.54 10.28 -6.14
C ILE A 56 -19.23 9.52 -4.83
N VAL A 57 -17.99 9.61 -4.34
CA VAL A 57 -17.63 9.08 -3.02
C VAL A 57 -17.94 10.12 -1.97
N VAL A 58 -18.71 9.77 -0.93
CA VAL A 58 -18.99 10.62 0.22
C VAL A 58 -17.80 10.55 1.17
N ASP A 59 -17.00 11.61 1.16
CA ASP A 59 -15.84 11.77 2.04
C ASP A 59 -15.65 13.26 2.33
N GLU A 60 -16.14 13.72 3.48
CA GLU A 60 -16.06 15.13 3.89
C GLU A 60 -14.63 15.65 4.03
N SER A 61 -13.64 14.75 4.14
CA SER A 61 -12.22 15.12 4.16
C SER A 61 -11.62 15.31 2.76
N SER A 62 -12.28 14.80 1.72
CA SER A 62 -11.81 14.86 0.33
C SER A 62 -12.26 16.14 -0.36
N ILE A 63 -11.36 17.10 -0.49
CA ILE A 63 -11.68 18.40 -1.12
C ILE A 63 -11.95 18.22 -2.62
N ASP A 64 -11.06 17.55 -3.36
CA ASP A 64 -11.18 17.36 -4.80
C ASP A 64 -12.19 16.26 -5.18
N GLY A 65 -12.29 15.19 -4.38
CA GLY A 65 -13.23 14.10 -4.65
C GLY A 65 -14.68 14.42 -4.27
N TYR A 66 -14.90 15.14 -3.17
CA TYR A 66 -16.24 15.34 -2.60
C TYR A 66 -16.67 16.81 -2.54
N ILE A 67 -15.92 17.68 -1.84
CA ILE A 67 -16.34 19.07 -1.61
C ILE A 67 -16.52 19.84 -2.93
N ILE A 68 -15.51 19.79 -3.81
CA ILE A 68 -15.62 20.41 -5.15
C ILE A 68 -16.59 19.61 -6.02
N GLY A 69 -16.71 18.31 -5.83
CA GLY A 69 -17.68 17.46 -6.49
C GLY A 69 -19.12 17.91 -6.22
N LEU A 70 -19.47 18.22 -4.97
CA LEU A 70 -20.77 18.78 -4.60
C LEU A 70 -21.01 20.15 -5.23
N GLU A 71 -19.97 20.99 -5.33
CA GLU A 71 -20.07 22.28 -6.04
C GLU A 71 -20.35 22.09 -7.54
N ILE A 72 -19.70 21.10 -8.19
CA ILE A 72 -19.97 20.76 -9.59
C ILE A 72 -21.43 20.31 -9.75
N ILE A 73 -21.92 19.43 -8.88
CA ILE A 73 -23.30 18.94 -8.89
C ILE A 73 -24.29 20.11 -8.82
N LYS A 74 -24.08 21.02 -7.88
CA LYS A 74 -24.94 22.19 -7.66
C LYS A 74 -24.87 23.19 -8.83
N GLU A 75 -23.68 23.61 -9.26
CA GLU A 75 -23.49 24.61 -10.30
C GLU A 75 -24.01 24.15 -11.67
N GLN A 76 -23.93 22.87 -11.95
CA GLN A 76 -24.37 22.29 -13.21
C GLN A 76 -25.82 21.75 -13.14
N ASN A 77 -26.49 21.91 -11.98
CA ASN A 77 -27.84 21.40 -11.69
C ASN A 77 -27.97 19.91 -12.03
N LEU A 78 -26.97 19.10 -11.61
CA LEU A 78 -26.94 17.66 -11.93
C LEU A 78 -27.95 16.86 -11.13
N GLU A 79 -28.35 17.30 -9.93
CA GLU A 79 -29.40 16.65 -9.13
C GLU A 79 -30.76 16.64 -9.83
N GLU A 80 -31.07 17.72 -10.57
CA GLU A 80 -32.32 17.80 -11.31
C GLU A 80 -32.28 17.05 -12.65
N LYS A 81 -31.08 16.92 -13.21
CA LYS A 81 -30.87 16.39 -14.58
C LYS A 81 -30.46 14.93 -14.62
N SER A 82 -29.91 14.40 -13.54
CA SER A 82 -29.24 13.10 -13.45
C SER A 82 -29.58 12.41 -12.15
N LYS A 83 -29.22 11.12 -12.02
CA LYS A 83 -29.31 10.39 -10.76
C LYS A 83 -27.94 10.34 -10.10
N ILE A 84 -27.80 11.02 -8.95
CA ILE A 84 -26.57 10.95 -8.17
C ILE A 84 -26.60 9.71 -7.30
N LYS A 85 -25.55 8.91 -7.38
CA LYS A 85 -25.35 7.71 -6.56
C LYS A 85 -24.13 7.90 -5.67
N GLU A 86 -24.36 7.82 -4.38
CA GLU A 86 -23.33 7.94 -3.37
C GLU A 86 -22.63 6.61 -3.11
N TYR A 87 -21.33 6.68 -2.89
CA TYR A 87 -20.44 5.57 -2.58
C TYR A 87 -19.62 5.91 -1.34
N THR A 88 -19.27 4.90 -0.59
CA THR A 88 -18.40 5.00 0.57
C THR A 88 -16.98 4.49 0.28
N ASP A 89 -16.77 3.92 -0.92
CA ASP A 89 -15.52 3.32 -1.34
C ASP A 89 -15.24 3.68 -2.81
N ILE A 90 -14.06 4.25 -3.05
CA ILE A 90 -13.61 4.66 -4.39
C ILE A 90 -13.43 3.47 -5.34
N THR A 91 -13.08 2.30 -4.81
CA THR A 91 -12.92 1.09 -5.63
C THR A 91 -14.27 0.58 -6.10
N GLN A 92 -15.30 0.67 -5.26
CA GLN A 92 -16.67 0.32 -5.64
C GLN A 92 -17.24 1.30 -6.66
N LEU A 93 -16.93 2.61 -6.53
CA LEU A 93 -17.28 3.63 -7.53
C LEU A 93 -16.71 3.26 -8.90
N VAL A 94 -15.40 2.96 -8.98
CA VAL A 94 -14.73 2.58 -10.22
C VAL A 94 -15.26 1.27 -10.76
N LYS A 95 -15.47 0.25 -9.93
CA LYS A 95 -16.07 -1.02 -10.30
C LYS A 95 -17.45 -0.85 -10.96
N ASP A 96 -18.29 0.01 -10.39
CA ASP A 96 -19.62 0.27 -10.94
C ASP A 96 -19.57 1.06 -12.26
N LEU A 97 -18.55 1.93 -12.47
CA LEU A 97 -18.30 2.54 -13.77
C LEU A 97 -17.88 1.50 -14.82
N TYR A 98 -17.00 0.57 -14.47
CA TYR A 98 -16.58 -0.51 -15.39
C TYR A 98 -17.71 -1.47 -15.72
N ASN A 99 -18.58 -1.76 -14.75
CA ASN A 99 -19.76 -2.62 -14.90
C ASN A 99 -20.97 -1.89 -15.51
N LYS A 100 -20.84 -0.62 -15.91
CA LYS A 100 -21.91 0.20 -16.50
C LYS A 100 -23.12 0.39 -15.59
N LYS A 101 -22.96 0.30 -14.28
CA LYS A 101 -24.00 0.61 -13.29
C LYS A 101 -24.13 2.11 -13.05
N ILE A 102 -23.05 2.86 -13.35
CA ILE A 102 -23.03 4.32 -13.48
C ILE A 102 -22.44 4.67 -14.83
N ASP A 103 -22.82 5.84 -15.33
CA ASP A 103 -22.40 6.37 -16.63
C ASP A 103 -21.18 7.28 -16.52
N ALA A 104 -21.03 7.95 -15.38
CA ALA A 104 -19.90 8.84 -15.06
C ALA A 104 -19.59 8.81 -13.56
N MET A 105 -18.39 9.24 -13.21
CA MET A 105 -17.96 9.42 -11.82
C MET A 105 -17.42 10.83 -11.60
N ILE A 106 -17.68 11.40 -10.42
CA ILE A 106 -17.05 12.64 -9.93
C ILE A 106 -15.94 12.23 -8.97
N ILE A 107 -14.72 12.72 -9.22
CA ILE A 107 -13.52 12.25 -8.54
C ILE A 107 -12.39 13.28 -8.66
N GLY A 108 -11.39 13.23 -7.77
CA GLY A 108 -10.16 14.02 -7.91
C GLY A 108 -9.38 13.66 -9.17
N LYS A 109 -8.82 14.66 -9.87
CA LYS A 109 -8.12 14.51 -11.16
C LYS A 109 -6.99 13.47 -11.14
N ASN A 110 -6.39 13.24 -9.97
CA ASN A 110 -5.27 12.31 -9.80
C ASN A 110 -5.70 10.83 -9.66
N TYR A 111 -7.00 10.51 -9.81
CA TYR A 111 -7.52 9.16 -9.68
C TYR A 111 -6.73 8.07 -10.44
N PRO A 112 -6.13 8.31 -11.62
CA PRO A 112 -5.40 7.25 -12.30
C PRO A 112 -4.20 6.74 -11.49
N SER A 113 -3.57 7.59 -10.66
CA SER A 113 -2.42 7.19 -9.85
C SER A 113 -2.79 6.19 -8.75
N MET A 114 -4.04 6.23 -8.26
CA MET A 114 -4.54 5.34 -7.21
C MET A 114 -4.61 3.88 -7.67
N PHE A 115 -4.87 3.67 -8.97
CA PHE A 115 -5.14 2.36 -9.54
C PHE A 115 -3.98 1.76 -10.35
N LYS A 116 -2.84 2.46 -10.44
CA LYS A 116 -1.67 1.99 -11.23
C LYS A 116 -1.13 0.63 -10.79
N SER A 117 -1.23 0.31 -9.51
CA SER A 117 -0.76 -0.96 -8.94
C SER A 117 -1.82 -2.06 -8.94
N THR A 118 -3.08 -1.76 -9.32
CA THR A 118 -4.15 -2.77 -9.38
C THR A 118 -4.20 -3.40 -10.76
N ASN A 119 -4.08 -4.73 -10.85
CA ASN A 119 -4.15 -5.41 -12.15
C ASN A 119 -5.44 -5.13 -12.91
N THR A 120 -6.56 -4.98 -12.20
CA THR A 120 -7.89 -4.80 -12.78
C THR A 120 -8.08 -3.42 -13.40
N TYR A 121 -7.52 -2.37 -12.78
CA TYR A 121 -7.76 -0.97 -13.17
C TYR A 121 -6.49 -0.21 -13.58
N LYS A 122 -5.36 -0.88 -13.75
CA LYS A 122 -4.06 -0.25 -14.12
C LYS A 122 -4.10 0.61 -15.39
N ASN A 123 -5.07 0.37 -16.26
CA ASN A 123 -5.26 1.11 -17.50
C ASN A 123 -6.36 2.17 -17.39
N ILE A 124 -6.85 2.50 -16.19
CA ILE A 124 -7.99 3.42 -15.99
C ILE A 124 -7.80 4.77 -16.69
N GLU A 125 -6.58 5.29 -16.74
CA GLU A 125 -6.24 6.52 -17.46
C GLU A 125 -6.55 6.43 -18.97
N LYS A 126 -6.33 5.26 -19.58
CA LYS A 126 -6.62 4.98 -20.99
C LYS A 126 -8.07 4.56 -21.22
N ASP A 127 -8.69 3.97 -20.22
CA ASP A 127 -10.04 3.43 -20.29
C ASP A 127 -11.12 4.48 -20.03
N THR A 128 -10.73 5.64 -19.51
CA THR A 128 -11.63 6.74 -19.16
C THR A 128 -11.21 8.04 -19.85
N LYS A 129 -12.16 8.96 -19.97
CA LYS A 129 -11.95 10.33 -20.45
C LYS A 129 -12.63 11.32 -19.51
N ILE A 130 -11.98 12.48 -19.32
CA ILE A 130 -12.52 13.59 -18.56
C ILE A 130 -13.44 14.40 -19.49
N ILE A 131 -14.65 14.69 -19.03
CA ILE A 131 -15.67 15.46 -19.76
C ILE A 131 -15.95 16.83 -19.13
N TYR A 132 -15.52 17.01 -17.89
CA TYR A 132 -15.61 18.28 -17.17
C TYR A 132 -14.51 18.35 -16.10
N GLU A 133 -14.01 19.55 -15.86
CA GLU A 133 -12.96 19.82 -14.88
C GLU A 133 -13.27 21.13 -14.14
N LYS A 134 -13.11 21.13 -12.81
CA LYS A 134 -13.21 22.30 -11.97
C LYS A 134 -12.02 22.41 -11.04
N GLU A 135 -11.34 23.55 -11.08
CA GLU A 135 -10.25 23.89 -10.18
C GLU A 135 -10.71 24.85 -9.08
N LYS A 136 -10.17 24.66 -7.89
CA LYS A 136 -10.37 25.56 -6.75
C LYS A 136 -9.08 25.72 -5.98
N THR A 137 -8.64 26.95 -5.80
CA THR A 137 -7.45 27.28 -5.00
C THR A 137 -7.89 27.72 -3.61
N LEU A 138 -7.43 27.02 -2.57
CA LEU A 138 -7.78 27.25 -1.18
C LEU A 138 -6.54 27.60 -0.35
N THR A 139 -6.70 28.47 0.66
CA THR A 139 -5.70 28.66 1.70
C THR A 139 -5.71 27.50 2.70
N LYS A 140 -4.65 27.36 3.51
CA LYS A 140 -4.59 26.36 4.56
C LYS A 140 -5.77 26.49 5.54
N ASP A 141 -6.12 27.71 5.94
CA ASP A 141 -7.27 27.95 6.85
C ASP A 141 -8.60 27.50 6.23
N GLN A 142 -8.77 27.72 4.91
CA GLN A 142 -9.95 27.24 4.20
C GLN A 142 -9.99 25.72 4.12
N ILE A 143 -8.85 25.08 3.89
CA ILE A 143 -8.72 23.63 3.88
C ILE A 143 -9.07 23.08 5.25
N ALA A 144 -8.46 23.60 6.34
CA ALA A 144 -8.75 23.20 7.70
C ALA A 144 -10.24 23.31 8.05
N LYS A 145 -10.90 24.38 7.58
CA LYS A 145 -12.35 24.57 7.80
C LYS A 145 -13.19 23.51 7.08
N TYR A 146 -12.80 23.10 5.88
CA TYR A 146 -13.51 22.05 5.13
C TYR A 146 -13.29 20.65 5.70
N THR A 147 -12.05 20.34 6.06
CA THR A 147 -11.66 18.99 6.47
C THR A 147 -11.75 18.76 7.98
N GLY A 148 -11.97 19.82 8.77
CA GLY A 148 -11.88 19.76 10.23
C GLY A 148 -10.44 19.50 10.72
N ASP A 149 -9.43 19.74 9.85
CA ASP A 149 -8.03 19.45 10.15
C ASP A 149 -7.40 20.56 10.99
N GLU A 150 -7.29 20.32 12.30
CA GLU A 150 -6.61 21.23 13.21
C GLU A 150 -5.10 21.29 13.01
N MET A 151 -4.47 20.32 12.35
CA MET A 151 -3.04 20.29 12.09
C MET A 151 -2.58 21.43 11.17
N LEU A 152 -3.46 21.93 10.30
CA LEU A 152 -3.17 23.10 9.45
C LEU A 152 -3.18 24.40 10.24
N ASN A 153 -3.82 24.42 11.40
CA ASN A 153 -3.97 25.58 12.28
C ASN A 153 -3.12 25.50 13.56
N LEU A 154 -2.24 24.50 13.69
CA LEU A 154 -1.34 24.43 14.83
C LEU A 154 -0.56 25.75 14.92
N ASN A 155 -0.82 26.53 15.98
CA ASN A 155 0.02 27.64 16.43
C ASN A 155 1.37 27.07 16.91
N THR A 156 2.12 26.56 15.95
CA THR A 156 3.42 26.00 16.19
C THR A 156 4.38 27.14 16.48
N THR A 157 5.09 27.04 17.59
CA THR A 157 6.18 27.97 17.91
C THR A 157 7.15 28.03 16.73
N ASP A 158 7.63 29.21 16.40
CA ASP A 158 8.62 29.42 15.31
C ASP A 158 9.90 28.59 15.50
N LYS A 159 10.09 28.01 16.68
CA LYS A 159 11.28 27.25 17.06
C LYS A 159 10.91 25.85 17.51
N ILE A 160 11.62 24.85 16.99
CA ILE A 160 11.46 23.45 17.39
C ILE A 160 12.43 23.16 18.55
N ASP A 161 11.91 23.21 19.77
CA ASP A 161 12.64 22.94 21.01
C ASP A 161 11.99 21.83 21.87
N LYS A 162 10.85 21.28 21.43
CA LYS A 162 10.14 20.18 22.08
C LYS A 162 10.23 18.90 21.26
N PRO A 163 10.12 17.73 21.90
CA PRO A 163 9.92 16.48 21.16
C PRO A 163 8.72 16.57 20.23
N PHE A 164 8.84 15.97 19.06
CA PHE A 164 7.78 15.98 18.04
C PHE A 164 7.76 14.69 17.23
N THR A 165 6.65 14.50 16.53
CA THR A 165 6.39 13.38 15.63
C THR A 165 6.29 13.86 14.19
N MET A 166 6.90 13.12 13.26
CA MET A 166 6.86 13.41 11.83
C MET A 166 6.54 12.15 11.03
N LEU A 167 5.56 12.26 10.14
CA LEU A 167 5.25 11.23 9.16
C LEU A 167 5.99 11.50 7.85
N VAL A 168 6.84 10.57 7.42
CA VAL A 168 7.49 10.61 6.11
C VAL A 168 6.75 9.66 5.17
N MET A 169 6.25 10.20 4.05
CA MET A 169 5.48 9.48 3.04
C MET A 169 6.22 9.50 1.69
N GLY A 170 6.58 8.33 1.20
CA GLY A 170 7.06 8.15 -0.17
C GLY A 170 5.88 7.80 -1.08
N ILE A 171 5.57 8.70 -2.03
CA ILE A 171 4.47 8.51 -2.97
C ILE A 171 4.97 7.93 -4.28
N ASP A 172 4.34 6.86 -4.73
CA ASP A 172 4.61 6.26 -6.02
C ASP A 172 4.10 7.15 -7.16
N SER A 173 4.91 8.12 -7.53
CA SER A 173 4.66 9.01 -8.65
C SER A 173 5.90 9.18 -9.51
N THR A 174 5.73 8.95 -10.82
CA THR A 174 6.77 9.17 -11.83
C THR A 174 6.84 10.61 -12.35
N ALA A 175 6.01 11.51 -11.78
CA ALA A 175 5.99 12.91 -12.16
C ALA A 175 7.31 13.62 -11.82
N ASN A 176 7.74 14.55 -12.69
CA ASN A 176 8.98 15.31 -12.48
C ASN A 176 8.94 16.28 -11.30
N THR A 177 7.74 16.64 -10.85
CA THR A 177 7.47 17.48 -9.68
C THR A 177 6.35 16.88 -8.87
N LEU A 178 6.35 17.10 -7.56
CA LEU A 178 5.26 16.67 -6.70
C LEU A 178 4.15 17.73 -6.73
N SER A 179 2.96 17.34 -7.19
CA SER A 179 1.75 18.13 -6.95
C SER A 179 1.38 18.02 -5.46
N LYS A 180 0.95 19.12 -4.83
CA LYS A 180 0.49 19.10 -3.43
C LYS A 180 -0.68 18.15 -3.20
N ASN A 181 -1.51 17.97 -4.21
CA ASN A 181 -2.65 17.05 -4.21
C ASN A 181 -2.32 15.69 -4.83
N ALA A 182 -1.02 15.34 -4.92
CA ALA A 182 -0.65 14.03 -5.42
C ALA A 182 -1.18 12.96 -4.46
N THR A 183 -2.27 12.34 -4.86
CA THR A 183 -2.77 11.10 -4.28
C THR A 183 -2.14 9.93 -5.01
N GLY A 184 -1.97 8.83 -4.33
CA GLY A 184 -1.34 7.63 -4.86
C GLY A 184 -1.09 6.65 -3.72
N ASN A 185 -0.51 5.50 -4.00
CA ASN A 185 -0.13 4.57 -2.95
C ASN A 185 0.98 5.18 -2.07
N GLY A 186 0.77 5.16 -0.77
CA GLY A 186 1.81 5.42 0.22
C GLY A 186 2.77 4.23 0.31
N ASP A 187 3.76 4.18 -0.59
CA ASP A 187 4.63 3.01 -0.72
C ASP A 187 5.76 2.96 0.30
N ALA A 188 6.11 4.09 0.90
CA ALA A 188 7.05 4.20 2.00
C ALA A 188 6.41 5.03 3.10
N LEU A 189 6.18 4.43 4.25
CA LEU A 189 5.58 5.06 5.42
C LEU A 189 6.54 4.92 6.59
N MET A 190 7.04 6.04 7.09
CA MET A 190 7.91 6.06 8.27
C MET A 190 7.39 7.08 9.28
N LEU A 191 7.02 6.60 10.47
CA LEU A 191 6.70 7.45 11.60
C LEU A 191 7.98 7.69 12.40
N VAL A 192 8.36 8.94 12.54
CA VAL A 192 9.61 9.38 13.18
C VAL A 192 9.27 10.20 14.40
N THR A 193 9.88 9.90 15.55
CA THR A 193 9.90 10.83 16.68
C THR A 193 11.29 11.41 16.83
N PHE A 194 11.38 12.69 17.15
CA PHE A 194 12.66 13.36 17.43
C PHE A 194 12.56 14.16 18.71
N ASN A 195 13.55 13.98 19.60
CA ASN A 195 13.67 14.74 20.82
C ASN A 195 14.91 15.67 20.71
N PRO A 196 14.73 16.98 20.50
CA PRO A 196 15.84 17.91 20.31
C PRO A 196 16.70 18.11 21.57
N LYS A 197 16.17 17.77 22.76
CA LYS A 197 16.92 17.89 24.02
C LYS A 197 17.93 16.75 24.20
N THR A 198 17.54 15.53 23.78
CA THR A 198 18.36 14.33 23.93
C THR A 198 19.06 13.93 22.64
N LEU A 199 18.64 14.52 21.50
CA LEU A 199 19.07 14.18 20.15
C LEU A 199 18.76 12.73 19.78
N ASN A 200 17.74 12.16 20.38
CA ASN A 200 17.25 10.81 20.07
C ASN A 200 16.14 10.88 19.01
N ALA A 201 16.22 9.99 18.04
CA ALA A 201 15.17 9.75 17.06
C ALA A 201 14.76 8.28 17.08
N THR A 202 13.48 8.01 16.92
CA THR A 202 12.97 6.66 16.60
C THR A 202 12.40 6.67 15.20
N ILE A 203 12.61 5.61 14.44
CA ILE A 203 12.05 5.45 13.10
C ILE A 203 11.27 4.13 13.06
N PHE A 204 9.97 4.24 12.90
CA PHE A 204 9.05 3.13 12.69
C PHE A 204 8.66 3.06 11.20
N SER A 205 9.24 2.10 10.46
CA SER A 205 8.78 1.80 9.09
C SER A 205 7.52 0.97 9.17
N ILE A 206 6.40 1.53 8.70
CA ILE A 206 5.10 0.87 8.66
C ILE A 206 5.01 0.14 7.32
N PRO A 207 4.90 -1.20 7.31
CA PRO A 207 4.72 -1.94 6.06
C PRO A 207 3.44 -1.47 5.34
N ARG A 208 3.53 -1.19 4.05
CA ARG A 208 2.40 -0.63 3.29
C ARG A 208 1.15 -1.53 3.26
N ASP A 209 1.38 -2.85 3.36
CA ASP A 209 0.33 -3.86 3.34
C ASP A 209 -0.22 -4.17 4.75
N THR A 210 0.13 -3.36 5.78
CA THR A 210 -0.41 -3.51 7.14
C THR A 210 -1.93 -3.35 7.12
N TYR A 211 -2.64 -4.40 7.56
CA TYR A 211 -4.09 -4.48 7.56
C TYR A 211 -4.66 -3.89 8.85
N VAL A 212 -5.31 -2.76 8.73
CA VAL A 212 -5.77 -1.94 9.87
C VAL A 212 -7.08 -1.21 9.54
N PRO A 213 -7.85 -0.76 10.55
CA PRO A 213 -8.96 0.17 10.34
C PRO A 213 -8.48 1.45 9.64
N ILE A 214 -9.10 1.82 8.52
CA ILE A 214 -8.78 3.04 7.78
C ILE A 214 -9.71 4.16 8.26
N ALA A 215 -9.15 5.24 8.77
CA ALA A 215 -9.90 6.28 9.48
C ALA A 215 -11.02 6.92 8.66
N CYS A 216 -10.84 7.08 7.35
CA CYS A 216 -11.79 7.72 6.44
C CYS A 216 -12.67 6.74 5.65
N PHE A 217 -12.53 5.43 5.88
CA PHE A 217 -13.44 4.45 5.28
C PHE A 217 -14.71 4.31 6.13
N GLU A 218 -15.81 3.98 5.47
CA GLU A 218 -17.08 3.74 6.14
C GLU A 218 -16.92 2.72 7.28
N ASN A 219 -17.42 3.08 8.47
CA ASN A 219 -17.29 2.29 9.69
C ASN A 219 -15.82 1.90 9.99
N GLN A 220 -14.86 2.70 9.55
CA GLN A 220 -13.42 2.41 9.66
C GLN A 220 -13.07 1.00 9.19
N LYS A 221 -13.64 0.59 8.06
CA LYS A 221 -13.38 -0.73 7.46
C LYS A 221 -11.89 -1.00 7.38
N GLU A 222 -11.48 -2.19 7.82
CA GLU A 222 -10.08 -2.61 7.76
C GLU A 222 -9.64 -2.84 6.32
N ASN A 223 -8.45 -2.34 5.99
CA ASN A 223 -7.82 -2.49 4.68
C ASN A 223 -6.30 -2.30 4.81
N LYS A 224 -5.56 -2.47 3.72
CA LYS A 224 -4.14 -2.09 3.66
C LYS A 224 -3.97 -0.62 4.01
N ILE A 225 -3.03 -0.31 4.89
CA ILE A 225 -2.77 1.08 5.30
C ILE A 225 -2.41 1.99 4.12
N THR A 226 -1.76 1.44 3.07
CA THR A 226 -1.42 2.20 1.86
C THR A 226 -2.65 2.80 1.17
N HIS A 227 -3.84 2.19 1.30
CA HIS A 227 -5.08 2.67 0.70
C HIS A 227 -5.63 3.94 1.39
N ALA A 228 -5.20 4.23 2.62
CA ALA A 228 -5.53 5.52 3.26
C ALA A 228 -5.03 6.72 2.45
N ALA A 229 -3.89 6.58 1.73
CA ALA A 229 -3.34 7.64 0.89
C ALA A 229 -4.20 7.97 -0.34
N TRP A 230 -5.15 7.13 -0.72
CA TRP A 230 -6.10 7.42 -1.80
C TRP A 230 -7.04 8.58 -1.47
N ASN A 231 -7.32 8.75 -0.18
CA ASN A 231 -8.15 9.85 0.34
C ASN A 231 -7.29 11.02 0.87
N GLY A 232 -6.01 11.05 0.48
CA GLY A 232 -5.09 12.13 0.81
C GLY A 232 -4.27 11.92 2.08
N GLU A 233 -3.42 12.91 2.39
CA GLU A 233 -2.51 12.84 3.54
C GLU A 233 -3.25 12.81 4.88
N ASN A 234 -4.38 13.51 5.01
CA ASN A 234 -5.13 13.57 6.26
C ASN A 234 -5.71 12.21 6.66
N CYS A 235 -6.23 11.46 5.69
CA CYS A 235 -6.71 10.10 5.96
C CYS A 235 -5.57 9.20 6.42
N MET A 236 -4.39 9.28 5.79
CA MET A 236 -3.21 8.54 6.20
C MET A 236 -2.75 8.93 7.61
N ILE A 237 -2.68 10.23 7.90
CA ILE A 237 -2.30 10.75 9.22
C ILE A 237 -3.25 10.22 10.29
N LYS A 238 -4.57 10.43 10.13
CA LYS A 238 -5.58 9.94 11.10
C LYS A 238 -5.56 8.41 11.26
N THR A 239 -5.31 7.67 10.18
CA THR A 239 -5.18 6.21 10.25
C THR A 239 -3.99 5.80 11.11
N ILE A 240 -2.83 6.45 10.94
CA ILE A 240 -1.63 6.17 11.74
C ILE A 240 -1.80 6.64 13.18
N GLU A 241 -2.42 7.79 13.42
CA GLU A 241 -2.74 8.28 14.77
C GLU A 241 -3.67 7.31 15.51
N ASN A 242 -4.71 6.81 14.84
CA ASN A 242 -5.60 5.79 15.42
C ASN A 242 -4.87 4.47 15.69
N LEU A 243 -3.92 4.08 14.85
CA LEU A 243 -3.12 2.87 15.02
C LEU A 243 -2.16 2.97 16.20
N THR A 244 -1.58 4.15 16.42
CA THR A 244 -0.45 4.34 17.35
C THR A 244 -0.82 5.08 18.62
N ASP A 245 -1.97 5.76 18.65
CA ASP A 245 -2.33 6.70 19.72
C ASP A 245 -1.22 7.74 19.97
N ILE A 246 -0.60 8.22 18.89
CA ILE A 246 0.43 9.26 18.87
C ILE A 246 0.02 10.32 17.86
N ASN A 247 -0.07 11.58 18.30
CA ASN A 247 -0.34 12.70 17.41
C ASN A 247 0.83 12.94 16.46
N ILE A 248 0.55 13.26 15.21
CA ILE A 248 1.54 13.57 14.18
C ILE A 248 1.61 15.08 14.00
N ASP A 249 2.69 15.71 14.47
CA ASP A 249 2.87 17.16 14.41
C ASP A 249 3.22 17.65 13.00
N TYR A 250 4.02 16.85 12.28
CA TYR A 250 4.54 17.21 10.96
C TYR A 250 4.45 16.06 9.98
N TYR A 251 4.38 16.40 8.69
CA TYR A 251 4.56 15.43 7.62
C TYR A 251 5.54 15.92 6.56
N VAL A 252 6.14 14.96 5.88
CA VAL A 252 6.96 15.14 4.69
C VAL A 252 6.53 14.14 3.64
N LYS A 253 6.05 14.63 2.50
CA LYS A 253 5.64 13.83 1.35
C LYS A 253 6.65 14.03 0.22
N ILE A 254 7.20 12.95 -0.34
CA ILE A 254 8.22 12.99 -1.39
C ILE A 254 7.90 11.97 -2.50
N ASN A 255 8.15 12.33 -3.76
CA ASN A 255 8.00 11.41 -4.88
C ASN A 255 9.35 10.80 -5.31
N PHE A 256 9.33 9.87 -6.26
CA PHE A 256 10.52 9.20 -6.77
C PHE A 256 11.59 10.18 -7.29
N GLN A 257 11.18 11.17 -8.07
CA GLN A 257 12.09 12.17 -8.60
C GLN A 257 12.71 13.04 -7.50
N GLY A 258 11.99 13.24 -6.40
CA GLY A 258 12.52 13.94 -5.22
C GLY A 258 13.68 13.18 -4.59
N VAL A 259 13.54 11.86 -4.42
CA VAL A 259 14.62 11.02 -3.89
C VAL A 259 15.84 11.04 -4.83
N VAL A 260 15.62 10.84 -6.13
CA VAL A 260 16.69 10.86 -7.14
C VAL A 260 17.47 12.17 -7.09
N LYS A 261 16.76 13.31 -7.19
CA LYS A 261 17.37 14.63 -7.22
C LYS A 261 18.05 15.00 -5.90
N LEU A 262 17.49 14.58 -4.77
CA LEU A 262 18.11 14.80 -3.46
C LEU A 262 19.47 14.11 -3.37
N VAL A 263 19.52 12.84 -3.76
CA VAL A 263 20.78 12.06 -3.73
C VAL A 263 21.80 12.64 -4.72
N GLU A 264 21.36 13.09 -5.90
CA GLU A 264 22.23 13.77 -6.88
C GLU A 264 22.77 15.09 -6.34
N ALA A 265 21.93 15.92 -5.68
CA ALA A 265 22.36 17.18 -5.07
C ALA A 265 23.38 16.97 -3.94
N LEU A 266 23.38 15.79 -3.32
CA LEU A 266 24.35 15.36 -2.31
C LEU A 266 25.63 14.73 -2.93
N ASN A 267 25.75 14.65 -4.26
CA ASN A 267 26.80 13.92 -4.96
C ASN A 267 26.89 12.45 -4.54
N GLY A 268 25.73 11.79 -4.47
CA GLY A 268 25.60 10.40 -4.08
C GLY A 268 25.61 10.15 -2.58
N ILE A 269 25.17 8.97 -2.16
CA ILE A 269 25.16 8.51 -0.77
C ILE A 269 25.90 7.19 -0.63
N THR A 270 26.57 6.98 0.51
CA THR A 270 27.24 5.70 0.79
C THR A 270 26.33 4.81 1.60
N VAL A 271 26.07 3.59 1.06
CA VAL A 271 25.18 2.59 1.66
C VAL A 271 25.83 1.22 1.55
N ASP A 272 25.63 0.38 2.57
CA ASP A 272 25.96 -1.04 2.50
C ASP A 272 24.75 -1.81 1.96
N VAL A 273 24.82 -2.22 0.68
CA VAL A 273 23.74 -2.92 -0.01
C VAL A 273 23.64 -4.35 0.52
N PRO A 274 22.48 -4.80 1.03
CA PRO A 274 22.40 -6.06 1.78
C PRO A 274 22.48 -7.33 0.91
N LEU A 275 22.11 -7.22 -0.38
CA LEU A 275 22.11 -8.35 -1.33
C LEU A 275 22.21 -7.90 -2.77
N ASP A 276 22.51 -8.83 -3.67
CA ASP A 276 22.49 -8.62 -5.11
C ASP A 276 21.04 -8.50 -5.61
N PHE A 277 20.75 -7.47 -6.41
CA PHE A 277 19.42 -7.33 -7.02
C PHE A 277 19.45 -6.47 -8.27
N CYS A 278 18.38 -6.56 -9.07
CA CYS A 278 18.07 -5.63 -10.15
C CYS A 278 16.65 -5.07 -9.98
N GLU A 279 16.46 -3.78 -10.24
CA GLU A 279 15.18 -3.07 -10.12
C GLU A 279 14.99 -2.11 -11.31
N SER A 280 13.75 -1.80 -11.65
CA SER A 280 13.42 -0.81 -12.66
C SER A 280 13.86 0.61 -12.24
N ASN A 281 14.20 1.47 -13.22
CA ASN A 281 14.53 2.88 -12.96
C ASN A 281 13.32 3.71 -12.52
N SER A 282 13.52 5.00 -12.22
CA SER A 282 12.47 5.94 -11.77
C SER A 282 11.27 6.05 -12.72
N LYS A 283 11.45 5.73 -14.01
CA LYS A 283 10.39 5.69 -15.03
C LYS A 283 9.69 4.35 -15.13
N ARG A 284 10.02 3.37 -14.25
CA ARG A 284 9.47 2.01 -14.25
C ARG A 284 9.70 1.24 -15.56
N SER A 285 10.79 1.54 -16.28
CA SER A 285 11.14 0.82 -17.49
C SER A 285 11.61 -0.60 -17.15
N THR A 286 10.97 -1.61 -17.74
CA THR A 286 11.33 -3.02 -17.58
C THR A 286 12.29 -3.50 -18.68
N LYS A 287 12.70 -2.61 -19.61
CA LYS A 287 13.70 -2.94 -20.64
C LYS A 287 15.02 -3.25 -19.97
N THR A 288 15.67 -4.33 -20.36
CA THR A 288 16.94 -4.83 -19.78
C THR A 288 18.01 -3.74 -19.64
N ASN A 289 18.15 -2.85 -20.65
CA ASN A 289 19.13 -1.76 -20.64
C ASN A 289 18.80 -0.62 -19.65
N ASN A 290 17.62 -0.64 -19.01
CA ASN A 290 17.15 0.37 -18.07
C ASN A 290 17.00 -0.19 -16.63
N LEU A 291 17.43 -1.43 -16.41
CA LEU A 291 17.48 -2.01 -15.08
C LEU A 291 18.69 -1.49 -14.32
N ILE A 292 18.46 -1.14 -13.06
CA ILE A 292 19.49 -0.77 -12.11
C ILE A 292 19.87 -2.02 -11.32
N CYS A 293 21.09 -2.52 -11.53
CA CYS A 293 21.60 -3.71 -10.86
C CYS A 293 22.69 -3.33 -9.86
N LEU A 294 22.52 -3.73 -8.60
CA LEU A 294 23.46 -3.50 -7.51
C LEU A 294 23.96 -4.82 -6.95
N LYS A 295 25.24 -4.84 -6.57
CA LYS A 295 25.86 -5.95 -5.87
C LYS A 295 25.83 -5.71 -4.36
N LYS A 296 25.82 -6.80 -3.58
CA LYS A 296 25.98 -6.75 -2.13
C LYS A 296 27.29 -6.04 -1.75
N GLY A 297 27.26 -5.22 -0.70
CA GLY A 297 28.42 -4.55 -0.15
C GLY A 297 28.31 -3.03 -0.18
N LYS A 298 29.39 -2.37 0.25
CA LYS A 298 29.44 -0.92 0.40
C LYS A 298 29.61 -0.22 -0.96
N HIS A 299 28.65 0.64 -1.32
CA HIS A 299 28.62 1.40 -2.56
C HIS A 299 28.33 2.88 -2.30
N THR A 300 28.83 3.73 -3.20
CA THR A 300 28.34 5.10 -3.33
C THR A 300 27.28 5.12 -4.41
N LEU A 301 26.01 5.26 -4.00
CA LEU A 301 24.85 5.19 -4.87
C LEU A 301 24.54 6.57 -5.45
N ASN A 302 24.25 6.64 -6.74
CA ASN A 302 23.59 7.80 -7.36
C ASN A 302 22.07 7.80 -7.07
N GLY A 303 21.34 8.80 -7.59
CA GLY A 303 19.92 8.96 -7.32
C GLY A 303 19.05 7.78 -7.77
N GLU A 304 19.29 7.25 -8.98
CA GLU A 304 18.54 6.10 -9.51
C GLU A 304 18.86 4.82 -8.74
N GLU A 305 20.12 4.59 -8.37
CA GLU A 305 20.55 3.45 -7.56
C GLU A 305 19.98 3.47 -6.15
N ALA A 306 19.96 4.64 -5.52
CA ALA A 306 19.35 4.83 -4.20
C ALA A 306 17.83 4.57 -4.24
N LEU A 307 17.15 5.08 -5.28
CA LEU A 307 15.73 4.82 -5.48
C LEU A 307 15.45 3.34 -5.76
N ALA A 308 16.29 2.68 -6.58
CA ALA A 308 16.17 1.25 -6.86
C ALA A 308 16.28 0.42 -5.58
N LEU A 309 17.26 0.72 -4.70
CA LEU A 309 17.39 0.07 -3.39
C LEU A 309 16.16 0.29 -2.51
N ALA A 310 15.64 1.53 -2.45
CA ALA A 310 14.48 1.86 -1.61
C ALA A 310 13.17 1.20 -2.10
N ARG A 311 13.10 0.80 -3.38
CA ARG A 311 11.91 0.20 -3.99
C ARG A 311 11.98 -1.31 -4.11
N HIS A 312 13.18 -1.87 -4.08
CA HIS A 312 13.38 -3.29 -4.32
C HIS A 312 12.65 -4.16 -3.29
N ARG A 313 11.88 -5.17 -3.80
CA ARG A 313 11.06 -6.08 -3.00
C ARG A 313 11.13 -7.53 -3.50
N LYS A 314 11.21 -7.72 -4.81
CA LYS A 314 10.94 -9.02 -5.47
C LYS A 314 11.81 -10.19 -5.02
N THR A 315 13.09 -9.95 -4.70
CA THR A 315 14.03 -11.01 -4.29
C THR A 315 14.26 -11.04 -2.78
N LEU A 316 13.48 -10.24 -2.01
CA LEU A 316 13.63 -10.16 -0.56
C LEU A 316 12.82 -11.26 0.13
N THR A 317 13.46 -11.99 1.05
CA THR A 317 12.84 -13.11 1.78
C THR A 317 11.59 -12.69 2.57
N THR A 318 11.60 -11.50 3.15
CA THR A 318 10.49 -10.94 3.93
C THR A 318 9.76 -9.81 3.19
N GLY A 319 9.97 -9.69 1.86
CA GLY A 319 9.24 -8.77 1.00
C GLY A 319 9.24 -7.33 1.49
N ASP A 320 8.06 -6.82 1.88
CA ASP A 320 7.86 -5.43 2.25
C ASP A 320 8.61 -4.99 3.51
N LEU A 321 8.76 -5.88 4.48
CA LEU A 321 9.50 -5.60 5.72
C LEU A 321 10.97 -5.28 5.43
N GLN A 322 11.60 -6.07 4.56
CA GLN A 322 13.00 -5.83 4.17
C GLN A 322 13.11 -4.56 3.33
N ARG A 323 12.09 -4.23 2.52
CA ARG A 323 12.04 -2.95 1.79
C ARG A 323 12.05 -1.76 2.77
N GLY A 324 11.30 -1.82 3.85
CA GLY A 324 11.34 -0.81 4.92
C GLY A 324 12.76 -0.61 5.49
N ILE A 325 13.52 -1.68 5.68
CA ILE A 325 14.93 -1.62 6.09
C ILE A 325 15.78 -0.94 5.01
N ASN A 326 15.61 -1.30 3.73
CA ASN A 326 16.33 -0.68 2.62
C ASN A 326 16.05 0.83 2.52
N GLN A 327 14.81 1.25 2.75
CA GLN A 327 14.42 2.67 2.80
C GLN A 327 15.14 3.40 3.94
N GLN A 328 15.24 2.79 5.11
CA GLN A 328 15.98 3.35 6.24
C GLN A 328 17.49 3.47 5.94
N LEU A 329 18.08 2.50 5.20
CA LEU A 329 19.48 2.58 4.73
C LEU A 329 19.70 3.80 3.84
N VAL A 330 18.80 4.08 2.93
CA VAL A 330 18.85 5.26 2.05
C VAL A 330 18.74 6.55 2.86
N VAL A 331 17.76 6.64 3.78
CA VAL A 331 17.59 7.79 4.67
C VAL A 331 18.85 8.05 5.48
N GLN A 332 19.45 7.01 6.03
CA GLN A 332 20.69 7.14 6.79
C GLN A 332 21.87 7.59 5.92
N GLY A 333 22.00 7.05 4.72
CA GLY A 333 23.00 7.51 3.74
C GLY A 333 22.86 9.00 3.45
N ILE A 334 21.62 9.49 3.27
CA ILE A 334 21.29 10.91 3.09
C ILE A 334 21.72 11.72 4.33
N LEU A 335 21.32 11.30 5.54
CA LEU A 335 21.67 12.00 6.78
C LEU A 335 23.19 12.05 7.00
N ASN A 336 23.90 10.95 6.74
CA ASN A 336 25.35 10.91 6.82
C ASN A 336 26.05 11.86 5.84
N LYS A 337 25.45 12.04 4.65
CA LYS A 337 26.00 12.97 3.65
C LYS A 337 25.71 14.42 4.00
N LEU A 338 24.50 14.70 4.53
CA LEU A 338 24.11 16.05 4.97
C LEU A 338 25.02 16.62 6.06
N LYS A 339 25.54 15.80 6.96
CA LYS A 339 26.54 16.22 7.96
C LYS A 339 27.80 16.87 7.35
N ASN A 340 28.17 16.43 6.16
CA ASN A 340 29.39 16.88 5.48
C ASN A 340 29.16 18.07 4.56
N VAL A 341 27.92 18.60 4.47
CA VAL A 341 27.56 19.78 3.69
C VAL A 341 28.04 21.03 4.43
N LYS A 342 29.20 21.56 4.05
CA LYS A 342 29.83 22.77 4.67
C LYS A 342 29.59 24.04 3.87
N SER A 343 29.10 23.92 2.63
CA SER A 343 28.93 25.07 1.73
C SER A 343 27.45 25.54 1.75
N ALA A 344 27.25 26.84 2.01
CA ALA A 344 25.95 27.47 1.92
C ALA A 344 25.32 27.30 0.52
N ASN A 345 26.11 27.38 -0.55
CA ASN A 345 25.63 27.16 -1.91
C ASN A 345 25.12 25.73 -2.15
N GLN A 346 25.82 24.73 -1.62
CA GLN A 346 25.37 23.34 -1.72
C GLN A 346 24.07 23.14 -0.92
N MET A 347 23.96 23.70 0.28
CA MET A 347 22.73 23.65 1.07
C MET A 347 21.55 24.29 0.32
N LEU A 348 21.76 25.46 -0.29
CA LEU A 348 20.74 26.13 -1.10
C LEU A 348 20.31 25.31 -2.32
N THR A 349 21.26 24.65 -2.99
CA THR A 349 20.94 23.74 -4.11
C THR A 349 20.09 22.55 -3.65
N ILE A 350 20.43 21.98 -2.50
CA ILE A 350 19.65 20.88 -1.90
C ILE A 350 18.23 21.36 -1.58
N LEU A 351 18.10 22.49 -0.88
CA LEU A 351 16.80 23.08 -0.52
C LEU A 351 15.95 23.40 -1.75
N ASP A 352 16.53 24.01 -2.80
CA ASP A 352 15.81 24.30 -4.05
C ASP A 352 15.34 23.02 -4.76
N THR A 353 16.18 22.00 -4.76
CA THR A 353 15.87 20.69 -5.35
C THR A 353 14.71 20.01 -4.62
N ILE A 354 14.75 20.01 -3.29
CA ILE A 354 13.72 19.41 -2.44
C ILE A 354 12.39 20.16 -2.59
N SER A 355 12.42 21.49 -2.66
CA SER A 355 11.23 22.36 -2.67
C SER A 355 10.23 22.03 -3.77
N LYS A 356 10.68 21.48 -4.89
CA LYS A 356 9.83 21.13 -6.06
C LYS A 356 9.28 19.72 -6.01
N ASN A 357 9.84 18.87 -5.15
CA ASN A 357 9.56 17.42 -5.12
C ASN A 357 9.15 16.93 -3.73
N MET A 358 8.94 17.86 -2.81
CA MET A 358 8.54 17.59 -1.44
C MET A 358 7.36 18.51 -1.06
N ASP A 359 6.45 17.98 -0.28
CA ASP A 359 5.37 18.71 0.35
C ASP A 359 5.42 18.48 1.86
N THR A 360 5.15 19.53 2.64
CA THR A 360 5.25 19.48 4.11
C THR A 360 4.41 20.58 4.76
N ASN A 361 3.98 20.35 5.99
CA ASN A 361 3.37 21.39 6.85
C ASN A 361 4.40 22.16 7.70
N PHE A 362 5.70 21.85 7.64
CA PHE A 362 6.73 22.67 8.28
C PHE A 362 6.71 24.10 7.75
N THR A 363 6.69 25.08 8.65
CA THR A 363 6.87 26.48 8.27
C THR A 363 8.33 26.77 7.89
N THR A 364 8.55 27.80 7.10
CA THR A 364 9.90 28.28 6.75
C THR A 364 10.77 28.53 7.99
N LYS A 365 10.20 29.10 9.04
CA LYS A 365 10.91 29.38 10.30
C LYS A 365 11.30 28.10 11.05
N GLN A 366 10.43 27.10 11.06
CA GLN A 366 10.72 25.80 11.66
C GLN A 366 11.82 25.07 10.90
N ILE A 367 11.81 25.08 9.57
CA ILE A 367 12.88 24.49 8.75
C ILE A 367 14.22 25.19 9.04
N LEU A 368 14.21 26.52 9.18
CA LEU A 368 15.41 27.28 9.58
C LEU A 368 15.86 26.95 11.01
N SER A 369 14.94 26.71 11.95
CA SER A 369 15.25 26.25 13.30
C SER A 369 15.99 24.91 13.30
N PHE A 370 15.61 23.97 12.42
CA PHE A 370 16.37 22.73 12.21
C PHE A 370 17.79 22.98 11.70
N TYR A 371 17.97 23.94 10.82
CA TYR A 371 19.30 24.31 10.34
C TYR A 371 20.18 24.81 11.50
N ASP A 372 19.64 25.60 12.43
CA ASP A 372 20.37 26.06 13.61
C ASP A 372 20.77 24.91 14.55
N ILE A 373 19.86 23.95 14.77
CA ILE A 373 20.15 22.71 15.52
C ILE A 373 21.27 21.93 14.81
N ALA A 374 21.13 21.70 13.51
CA ALA A 374 22.12 21.00 12.72
C ALA A 374 23.49 21.73 12.76
N LYS A 375 23.50 23.05 12.63
CA LYS A 375 24.70 23.87 12.72
C LYS A 375 25.37 23.75 14.08
N GLN A 376 24.63 23.84 15.18
CA GLN A 376 25.17 23.66 16.54
C GLN A 376 25.78 22.26 16.69
N LEU A 377 25.11 21.22 16.20
CA LEU A 377 25.59 19.85 16.18
C LEU A 377 26.90 19.71 15.40
N PHE A 378 26.99 20.35 14.22
CA PHE A 378 28.19 20.30 13.37
C PHE A 378 29.36 21.12 13.88
N MET A 379 29.10 22.20 14.63
CA MET A 379 30.16 23.08 15.15
C MET A 379 30.70 22.66 16.53
N THR A 380 29.91 21.91 17.32
CA THR A 380 30.28 21.59 18.72
C THR A 380 30.91 20.22 18.88
N SER A 381 30.85 19.32 17.90
CA SER A 381 31.36 17.97 18.09
C SER A 381 32.68 17.72 17.36
N SER A 382 33.72 17.60 18.15
CA SER A 382 34.97 16.91 17.78
C SER A 382 34.76 15.37 17.71
N ASN A 383 33.62 14.84 18.18
CA ASN A 383 33.24 13.42 18.19
C ASN A 383 31.96 13.20 17.41
N ASN A 384 31.96 12.21 16.54
CA ASN A 384 31.02 11.89 15.45
C ASN A 384 29.58 11.48 15.85
N ASN A 385 29.14 11.63 17.10
CA ASN A 385 27.85 11.12 17.60
C ASN A 385 26.85 12.25 17.76
N LEU A 386 26.15 12.60 16.68
CA LEU A 386 25.27 13.77 16.67
C LEU A 386 23.81 13.48 16.91
N ILE A 387 23.28 12.41 16.38
CA ILE A 387 21.88 12.00 16.55
C ILE A 387 21.84 10.50 16.79
N ASN A 388 21.17 10.09 17.85
CA ASN A 388 20.91 8.69 18.13
C ASN A 388 19.63 8.25 17.41
N ILE A 389 19.72 7.25 16.54
CA ILE A 389 18.57 6.75 15.78
C ILE A 389 18.27 5.32 16.18
N GLN A 390 17.02 5.06 16.59
CA GLN A 390 16.50 3.71 16.83
C GLN A 390 15.52 3.31 15.75
N GLN A 391 15.77 2.17 15.15
CA GLN A 391 14.85 1.56 14.20
C GLN A 391 13.86 0.64 14.94
N LEU A 392 12.58 0.78 14.62
CA LEU A 392 11.51 0.00 15.19
C LEU A 392 10.95 -0.92 14.12
N TYR A 393 10.79 -2.20 14.46
CA TYR A 393 10.38 -3.25 13.54
C TYR A 393 9.05 -3.87 13.98
N LEU A 394 8.04 -3.84 13.12
CA LEU A 394 6.75 -4.45 13.37
C LEU A 394 6.79 -5.94 13.00
N GLN A 395 6.52 -6.80 13.97
CA GLN A 395 6.26 -8.21 13.73
C GLN A 395 4.79 -8.44 13.41
N GLY A 396 4.50 -9.39 12.53
CA GLY A 396 3.14 -9.71 12.12
C GLY A 396 3.06 -11.02 11.35
N ALA A 397 1.90 -11.33 10.81
CA ALA A 397 1.63 -12.51 10.00
C ALA A 397 1.09 -12.13 8.62
N SER A 398 1.50 -12.87 7.60
CA SER A 398 1.01 -12.73 6.24
C SER A 398 -0.31 -13.46 6.07
N GLN A 399 -1.29 -12.85 5.41
CA GLN A 399 -2.56 -13.46 5.10
C GLN A 399 -3.07 -12.98 3.73
N MET A 400 -3.75 -13.86 3.01
CA MET A 400 -4.38 -13.53 1.72
C MET A 400 -5.88 -13.30 1.96
N ILE A 401 -6.34 -12.05 1.96
CA ILE A 401 -7.72 -11.67 2.29
C ILE A 401 -8.43 -11.18 1.03
N TYR A 402 -9.69 -11.58 0.86
CA TYR A 402 -10.52 -11.08 -0.23
C TYR A 402 -10.96 -9.64 0.05
N ASP A 403 -10.52 -8.72 -0.81
CA ASP A 403 -10.92 -7.32 -0.80
C ASP A 403 -12.21 -7.14 -1.62
N GLU A 404 -13.30 -6.71 -0.95
CA GLU A 404 -14.62 -6.55 -1.57
C GLU A 404 -14.68 -5.39 -2.56
N GLY A 405 -13.91 -4.34 -2.32
CA GLY A 405 -13.85 -3.15 -3.18
C GLY A 405 -13.19 -3.49 -4.51
N ILE A 406 -12.02 -4.10 -4.45
CA ILE A 406 -11.23 -4.49 -5.64
C ILE A 406 -11.79 -5.76 -6.28
N GLY A 407 -12.39 -6.66 -5.48
CA GLY A 407 -12.92 -7.94 -5.95
C GLY A 407 -11.86 -9.00 -6.18
N LEU A 408 -10.72 -8.91 -5.50
CA LEU A 408 -9.57 -9.80 -5.60
C LEU A 408 -9.08 -10.22 -4.22
N VAL A 409 -8.39 -11.36 -4.16
CA VAL A 409 -7.65 -11.78 -2.98
C VAL A 409 -6.32 -11.05 -2.97
N LEU A 410 -6.07 -10.30 -1.91
CA LEU A 410 -4.86 -9.47 -1.75
C LEU A 410 -3.99 -10.01 -0.62
N TYR A 411 -2.68 -9.79 -0.75
CA TYR A 411 -1.74 -10.02 0.34
C TYR A 411 -1.89 -8.93 1.41
N ASP A 412 -2.12 -9.31 2.65
CA ASP A 412 -2.25 -8.43 3.80
C ASP A 412 -1.28 -8.82 4.91
N TYR A 413 -0.78 -7.83 5.64
CA TYR A 413 0.13 -8.02 6.76
C TYR A 413 -0.60 -7.70 8.07
N ILE A 414 -0.93 -8.73 8.84
CA ILE A 414 -1.65 -8.60 10.12
C ILE A 414 -0.64 -8.26 11.22
N PRO A 415 -0.69 -7.06 11.82
CA PRO A 415 0.27 -6.65 12.84
C PRO A 415 0.15 -7.47 14.11
N ASN A 416 1.29 -7.82 14.71
CA ASN A 416 1.31 -8.40 16.06
C ASN A 416 1.10 -7.28 17.09
N LYS A 417 0.07 -7.40 17.90
CA LYS A 417 -0.34 -6.38 18.86
C LYS A 417 0.72 -6.08 19.92
N GLU A 418 1.42 -7.11 20.42
CA GLU A 418 2.49 -6.93 21.41
C GLU A 418 3.69 -6.21 20.79
N SER A 419 4.08 -6.58 19.57
CA SER A 419 5.12 -5.90 18.81
C SER A 419 4.79 -4.43 18.60
N LEU A 420 3.56 -4.14 18.17
CA LEU A 420 3.09 -2.76 17.96
C LEU A 420 3.11 -1.95 19.26
N ASN A 421 2.64 -2.53 20.37
CA ASN A 421 2.66 -1.87 21.69
C ASN A 421 4.08 -1.53 22.15
N LEU A 422 5.05 -2.41 21.94
CA LEU A 422 6.46 -2.14 22.27
C LEU A 422 7.00 -0.96 21.45
N ILE A 423 6.65 -0.89 20.16
CA ILE A 423 7.01 0.23 19.27
C ILE A 423 6.40 1.53 19.80
N ILE A 424 5.09 1.55 20.04
CA ILE A 424 4.34 2.72 20.52
C ILE A 424 4.93 3.23 21.84
N ASN A 425 5.13 2.35 22.81
CA ASN A 425 5.71 2.73 24.12
C ASN A 425 7.11 3.35 23.95
N THR A 426 7.94 2.80 23.07
CA THR A 426 9.28 3.35 22.80
C THR A 426 9.20 4.75 22.20
N MET A 427 8.27 4.97 21.26
CA MET A 427 8.04 6.28 20.65
C MET A 427 7.51 7.29 21.67
N LYS A 428 6.52 6.91 22.50
CA LYS A 428 5.94 7.74 23.56
C LYS A 428 7.00 8.13 24.61
N GLN A 429 7.93 7.23 24.95
CA GLN A 429 9.06 7.55 25.84
C GLN A 429 10.00 8.61 25.23
N ASN A 430 10.31 8.51 23.92
CA ASN A 430 11.13 9.50 23.25
C ASN A 430 10.43 10.88 23.15
N LEU A 431 9.11 10.88 23.10
CA LEU A 431 8.27 12.08 23.11
C LEU A 431 8.02 12.67 24.52
N GLU A 432 8.56 12.07 25.57
CA GLU A 432 8.32 12.44 26.97
C GLU A 432 6.84 12.35 27.39
N LEU A 433 6.01 11.59 26.66
CA LEU A 433 4.60 11.35 26.96
C LEU A 433 4.41 10.28 28.05
N GLU A 434 5.38 9.40 28.20
CA GLU A 434 5.43 8.40 29.26
C GLU A 434 6.72 8.50 30.06
N LYS A 435 6.65 8.21 31.37
CA LYS A 435 7.85 8.16 32.22
C LYS A 435 8.72 7.01 31.74
N ALA A 436 9.96 7.33 31.36
CA ALA A 436 10.95 6.33 31.01
C ALA A 436 11.20 5.39 32.20
N THR A 437 10.65 4.19 32.17
CA THR A 437 11.00 3.12 33.10
C THR A 437 12.39 2.64 32.73
N LYS A 438 13.43 3.11 33.44
CA LYS A 438 14.86 2.71 33.29
C LYS A 438 15.19 2.38 31.84
N VAL A 439 15.21 3.40 31.00
CA VAL A 439 15.76 3.27 29.65
C VAL A 439 17.20 2.82 29.83
N LYS A 440 17.51 1.59 29.49
CA LYS A 440 18.89 1.21 29.15
C LYS A 440 19.33 2.30 28.20
N LYS A 441 20.40 3.01 28.55
CA LYS A 441 21.02 4.03 27.71
C LYS A 441 20.97 3.48 26.29
N LEU A 442 20.11 4.06 25.45
CA LEU A 442 19.96 3.62 24.08
C LEU A 442 21.30 3.98 23.43
N ASP A 443 22.13 2.97 23.21
CA ASP A 443 23.49 3.16 22.69
C ASP A 443 23.39 3.25 21.16
N PHE A 444 22.92 4.41 20.67
CA PHE A 444 22.76 4.72 19.26
C PHE A 444 23.87 5.63 18.82
N SER A 445 24.86 5.06 18.21
CA SER A 445 25.93 5.79 17.55
C SER A 445 25.75 5.70 16.04
N ILE A 446 25.87 6.84 15.34
CA ILE A 446 25.92 6.88 13.87
C ILE A 446 27.14 6.11 13.33
N GLU A 447 28.17 5.91 14.16
CA GLU A 447 29.34 5.10 13.82
C GLU A 447 29.03 3.60 13.82
N HIS A 448 27.97 3.19 14.56
CA HIS A 448 27.45 1.83 14.54
C HIS A 448 26.00 1.84 14.01
N PRO A 449 25.81 2.17 12.73
CA PRO A 449 24.52 2.52 12.16
C PRO A 449 23.50 1.40 12.23
N PHE A 450 23.89 0.17 12.49
CA PHE A 450 23.05 -1.00 12.40
C PHE A 450 23.31 -2.08 13.45
N LYS A 451 23.63 -1.72 14.69
CA LYS A 451 23.11 -2.57 15.74
C LYS A 451 21.59 -2.38 15.69
N LEU A 452 20.94 -3.19 14.87
CA LEU A 452 19.52 -3.38 14.85
C LEU A 452 19.09 -3.83 16.25
N THR A 453 18.95 -2.90 17.17
CA THR A 453 18.12 -3.08 18.35
C THR A 453 16.70 -2.99 17.85
N THR A 454 16.27 -4.07 17.22
CA THR A 454 14.94 -4.22 16.68
C THR A 454 14.02 -4.43 17.86
N ILE A 455 13.46 -3.35 18.37
CA ILE A 455 12.33 -3.40 19.29
C ILE A 455 11.13 -3.86 18.47
N GLY A 456 10.38 -4.80 19.02
CA GLY A 456 9.18 -5.34 18.42
C GLY A 456 9.37 -6.62 17.59
N ASN A 457 10.61 -7.04 17.26
CA ASN A 457 10.86 -8.20 16.40
C ASN A 457 10.96 -9.56 17.14
N ASN A 458 11.05 -9.56 18.45
CA ASN A 458 11.24 -10.79 19.26
C ASN A 458 10.09 -11.00 20.27
N VAL A 459 8.85 -10.80 19.84
CA VAL A 459 7.69 -11.10 20.67
C VAL A 459 7.44 -12.61 20.69
N LYS A 460 7.13 -13.16 21.87
CA LYS A 460 6.83 -14.58 22.05
C LYS A 460 5.40 -14.95 21.70
N SER A 461 4.51 -13.97 21.65
CA SER A 461 3.10 -14.19 21.32
C SER A 461 2.90 -14.41 19.82
N SER A 462 2.02 -15.33 19.46
CA SER A 462 1.61 -15.51 18.05
C SER A 462 0.71 -14.37 17.61
N THR A 463 0.84 -13.95 16.35
CA THR A 463 -0.09 -13.00 15.72
C THR A 463 -1.44 -13.69 15.50
N LYS A 464 -2.53 -13.10 16.00
CA LYS A 464 -3.89 -13.56 15.69
C LYS A 464 -4.22 -13.19 14.26
N THR A 465 -4.64 -14.18 13.49
CA THR A 465 -5.10 -13.99 12.10
C THR A 465 -6.61 -14.18 12.00
N TYR A 466 -7.18 -13.79 10.87
CA TYR A 466 -8.59 -13.98 10.59
C TYR A 466 -8.86 -15.40 10.09
N THR A 467 -10.02 -15.95 10.41
CA THR A 467 -10.52 -17.17 9.76
C THR A 467 -11.14 -16.78 8.42
N LEU A 468 -10.69 -17.45 7.36
CA LEU A 468 -11.07 -17.16 5.99
C LEU A 468 -11.91 -18.30 5.42
N LEU A 469 -12.90 -17.96 4.57
CA LEU A 469 -13.76 -18.92 3.89
C LEU A 469 -12.95 -19.72 2.86
N PRO A 470 -12.98 -21.06 2.88
CA PRO A 470 -12.34 -21.88 1.85
C PRO A 470 -13.05 -21.80 0.50
N ASN A 471 -12.36 -22.24 -0.54
CA ASN A 471 -13.01 -22.61 -1.79
C ASN A 471 -13.67 -23.99 -1.64
N PHE A 472 -15.00 -24.04 -1.59
CA PHE A 472 -15.74 -25.28 -1.51
C PHE A 472 -16.06 -25.89 -2.87
N ILE A 473 -15.86 -25.17 -3.98
CA ILE A 473 -16.15 -25.68 -5.32
C ILE A 473 -15.29 -26.93 -5.59
N GLY A 474 -15.94 -28.00 -6.00
CA GLY A 474 -15.29 -29.30 -6.19
C GLY A 474 -15.29 -30.19 -4.95
N GLN A 475 -15.56 -29.67 -3.76
CA GLN A 475 -15.65 -30.43 -2.51
C GLN A 475 -17.04 -31.06 -2.30
N SER A 476 -17.17 -31.96 -1.33
CA SER A 476 -18.46 -32.54 -0.99
C SER A 476 -19.31 -31.61 -0.12
N GLU A 477 -20.63 -31.72 -0.23
CA GLU A 477 -21.58 -31.01 0.62
C GLU A 477 -21.31 -31.26 2.11
N SER A 478 -21.03 -32.50 2.50
CA SER A 478 -20.76 -32.87 3.89
C SER A 478 -19.52 -32.17 4.45
N TYR A 479 -18.46 -32.06 3.66
CA TYR A 479 -17.25 -31.34 4.06
C TYR A 479 -17.56 -29.85 4.33
N ALA A 480 -18.24 -29.20 3.41
CA ALA A 480 -18.56 -27.78 3.56
C ALA A 480 -19.50 -27.51 4.74
N ARG A 481 -20.54 -28.34 4.93
CA ARG A 481 -21.44 -28.22 6.08
C ARG A 481 -20.70 -28.34 7.41
N ASN A 482 -19.83 -29.35 7.54
CA ASN A 482 -19.05 -29.56 8.75
C ASN A 482 -18.10 -28.41 9.00
N TRP A 483 -17.42 -27.91 7.95
CA TRP A 483 -16.49 -26.78 8.10
C TRP A 483 -17.24 -25.51 8.54
N LEU A 484 -18.37 -25.20 7.88
CA LEU A 484 -19.18 -24.01 8.20
C LEU A 484 -19.74 -24.09 9.62
N ALA A 485 -20.27 -25.23 10.04
CA ALA A 485 -20.79 -25.44 11.40
C ALA A 485 -19.70 -25.27 12.46
N ASN A 486 -18.50 -25.82 12.23
CA ASN A 486 -17.36 -25.69 13.14
C ASN A 486 -16.86 -24.25 13.28
N ASN A 487 -17.17 -23.38 12.31
CA ASN A 487 -16.80 -21.96 12.32
C ASN A 487 -17.99 -21.03 12.59
N GLY A 488 -19.11 -21.56 13.11
CA GLY A 488 -20.28 -20.78 13.52
C GLY A 488 -21.12 -20.22 12.37
N LEU A 489 -20.97 -20.77 11.17
CA LEU A 489 -21.74 -20.40 9.99
C LEU A 489 -22.73 -21.51 9.60
N SER A 490 -23.81 -21.13 8.91
CA SER A 490 -24.79 -22.06 8.33
C SER A 490 -24.65 -22.17 6.82
N ALA A 491 -24.96 -23.36 6.26
CA ALA A 491 -25.03 -23.58 4.83
C ALA A 491 -26.50 -23.54 4.36
N SER A 492 -26.76 -22.84 3.27
CA SER A 492 -28.01 -22.94 2.50
C SER A 492 -27.72 -23.69 1.20
N ILE A 493 -28.39 -24.80 0.98
CA ILE A 493 -28.12 -25.69 -0.16
C ILE A 493 -29.20 -25.53 -1.23
N THR A 494 -28.77 -25.35 -2.47
CA THR A 494 -29.59 -25.46 -3.67
C THR A 494 -29.06 -26.60 -4.53
N THR A 495 -29.92 -27.49 -4.96
CA THR A 495 -29.56 -28.63 -5.83
C THR A 495 -29.68 -28.25 -7.29
N LYS A 496 -28.71 -28.64 -8.12
CA LYS A 496 -28.76 -28.50 -9.58
C LYS A 496 -28.57 -29.87 -10.24
N GLU A 497 -29.53 -30.26 -11.08
CA GLU A 497 -29.41 -31.48 -11.88
C GLU A 497 -28.33 -31.34 -12.95
N VAL A 498 -27.46 -32.35 -13.04
CA VAL A 498 -26.35 -32.42 -13.99
C VAL A 498 -26.26 -33.83 -14.58
N SER A 499 -25.87 -33.94 -15.84
CA SER A 499 -25.80 -35.22 -16.54
C SER A 499 -24.43 -35.89 -16.51
N SER A 500 -23.36 -35.12 -16.36
CA SER A 500 -21.99 -35.62 -16.33
C SER A 500 -21.02 -34.56 -15.78
N GLY A 501 -19.76 -34.96 -15.50
CA GLY A 501 -18.69 -34.06 -15.09
C GLY A 501 -18.63 -33.75 -13.61
N TYR A 502 -19.57 -34.29 -12.82
CA TYR A 502 -19.64 -34.09 -11.35
C TYR A 502 -20.01 -35.41 -10.69
N TYR A 503 -19.70 -35.54 -9.40
CA TYR A 503 -20.25 -36.61 -8.57
C TYR A 503 -21.45 -36.08 -7.78
N ASP A 504 -22.35 -36.97 -7.38
CA ASP A 504 -23.54 -36.61 -6.61
C ASP A 504 -23.16 -36.01 -5.26
N GLY A 505 -23.68 -34.84 -4.92
CA GLY A 505 -23.29 -34.12 -3.72
C GLY A 505 -22.05 -33.22 -3.86
N GLN A 506 -21.48 -33.04 -5.05
CA GLN A 506 -20.36 -32.14 -5.30
C GLN A 506 -20.84 -30.69 -5.37
N ILE A 507 -20.11 -29.79 -4.70
CA ILE A 507 -20.38 -28.35 -4.77
C ILE A 507 -19.89 -27.79 -6.11
N ILE A 508 -20.78 -27.08 -6.82
CA ILE A 508 -20.52 -26.48 -8.14
C ILE A 508 -20.44 -24.96 -8.09
N SER A 509 -21.00 -24.32 -7.05
CA SER A 509 -20.84 -22.89 -6.84
C SER A 509 -21.05 -22.51 -5.38
N GLN A 510 -20.48 -21.37 -4.99
CA GLN A 510 -20.67 -20.70 -3.69
C GLN A 510 -20.90 -19.20 -3.90
N ASN A 511 -21.71 -18.57 -3.03
CA ASN A 511 -22.07 -17.15 -3.16
C ASN A 511 -20.99 -16.18 -2.67
N TYR A 512 -20.18 -16.59 -1.71
CA TYR A 512 -19.06 -15.81 -1.23
C TYR A 512 -17.75 -16.32 -1.84
N PRO A 513 -16.80 -15.44 -2.20
CA PRO A 513 -15.50 -15.86 -2.72
C PRO A 513 -14.64 -16.53 -1.63
N GLU A 514 -13.68 -17.33 -2.06
CA GLU A 514 -12.62 -17.83 -1.18
C GLU A 514 -11.83 -16.68 -0.55
N SER A 515 -11.19 -16.95 0.58
CA SER A 515 -10.43 -15.97 1.35
C SER A 515 -11.23 -14.78 1.90
N LYS A 516 -12.56 -14.80 1.81
CA LYS A 516 -13.41 -13.83 2.52
C LYS A 516 -13.34 -14.09 4.03
N ARG A 517 -13.19 -13.05 4.82
CA ARG A 517 -13.25 -13.12 6.29
C ARG A 517 -14.63 -13.58 6.73
N ILE A 518 -14.68 -14.64 7.55
CA ILE A 518 -15.96 -15.23 7.97
C ILE A 518 -16.73 -14.33 8.93
N ASP A 519 -16.06 -13.49 9.70
CA ASP A 519 -16.69 -12.51 10.62
C ASP A 519 -17.41 -11.37 9.89
N LEU A 520 -17.19 -11.23 8.58
CA LEU A 520 -17.91 -10.31 7.69
C LEU A 520 -19.03 -10.98 6.87
N ILE A 521 -19.31 -12.27 7.13
CA ILE A 521 -20.40 -12.99 6.45
C ILE A 521 -21.67 -12.83 7.28
N ASN A 522 -22.67 -12.20 6.67
CA ASN A 522 -23.99 -12.04 7.25
C ASN A 522 -24.93 -13.10 6.66
N GLY A 523 -25.52 -13.95 7.52
CA GLY A 523 -26.44 -15.01 7.11
C GLY A 523 -25.74 -16.32 6.74
N SER A 524 -26.35 -17.10 5.84
CA SER A 524 -25.85 -18.40 5.42
C SER A 524 -24.95 -18.32 4.20
N VAL A 525 -24.02 -19.27 4.09
CA VAL A 525 -23.26 -19.52 2.86
C VAL A 525 -24.11 -20.35 1.91
N ASN A 526 -24.49 -19.78 0.76
CA ASN A 526 -25.30 -20.45 -0.23
C ASN A 526 -24.41 -21.29 -1.15
N LEU A 527 -24.66 -22.57 -1.19
CA LEU A 527 -23.93 -23.55 -1.99
C LEU A 527 -24.87 -24.20 -3.01
N THR A 528 -24.43 -24.32 -4.27
CA THR A 528 -25.14 -25.13 -5.26
C THR A 528 -24.45 -26.48 -5.35
N VAL A 529 -25.23 -27.55 -5.22
CA VAL A 529 -24.74 -28.93 -5.15
C VAL A 529 -25.23 -29.70 -6.36
N ALA A 530 -24.37 -30.48 -6.99
CA ALA A 530 -24.70 -31.33 -8.11
C ALA A 530 -25.58 -32.51 -7.65
N LYS A 531 -26.66 -32.75 -8.40
CA LYS A 531 -27.45 -33.97 -8.36
C LYS A 531 -27.31 -34.67 -9.71
N VAL A 532 -26.59 -35.76 -9.73
CA VAL A 532 -26.33 -36.49 -10.98
C VAL A 532 -27.54 -37.27 -11.38
N ILE A 533 -28.14 -36.93 -12.55
CA ILE A 533 -29.23 -37.72 -13.15
C ILE A 533 -28.64 -38.70 -14.15
N GLN A 534 -28.91 -39.99 -13.90
CA GLN A 534 -28.60 -41.02 -14.89
C GLN A 534 -29.60 -40.90 -16.05
N THR A 535 -29.12 -40.48 -17.20
CA THR A 535 -29.94 -40.57 -18.44
C THR A 535 -30.12 -42.06 -18.74
N GLN A 536 -31.31 -42.59 -18.46
CA GLN A 536 -31.66 -43.95 -18.93
C GLN A 536 -31.54 -43.93 -20.45
N SER A 537 -30.56 -44.62 -20.97
CA SER A 537 -30.47 -44.96 -22.39
C SER A 537 -31.67 -45.80 -22.71
N GLN A 538 -32.67 -45.21 -23.34
CA GLN A 538 -33.74 -45.99 -23.99
C GLN A 538 -33.12 -46.78 -25.15
N THR A 539 -32.84 -48.05 -24.90
CA THR A 539 -32.58 -49.00 -25.97
C THR A 539 -33.82 -49.03 -26.92
N PRO A 540 -33.64 -48.85 -28.22
CA PRO A 540 -34.75 -49.00 -29.16
C PRO A 540 -35.21 -50.44 -29.12
N LYS A 541 -36.50 -50.68 -28.81
CA LYS A 541 -37.17 -51.96 -29.03
C LYS A 541 -37.20 -52.23 -30.53
N THR A 542 -36.27 -53.04 -31.03
CA THR A 542 -36.35 -53.64 -32.36
C THR A 542 -37.28 -54.83 -32.25
N ASN A 543 -38.48 -54.69 -32.80
CA ASN A 543 -39.33 -55.82 -33.19
C ASN A 543 -38.59 -56.57 -34.30
N ASN A 544 -38.26 -57.84 -34.09
CA ASN A 544 -38.08 -58.78 -35.15
C ASN A 544 -38.66 -60.12 -34.77
N ASN A 545 -39.67 -60.44 -35.53
CA ASN A 545 -40.29 -61.76 -35.66
C ASN A 545 -39.43 -62.71 -36.47
N THR A 546 -39.52 -64.01 -36.07
CA THR A 546 -39.39 -65.26 -36.83
C THR A 546 -38.02 -65.75 -37.32
N ASN A 547 -37.67 -66.89 -36.88
CA ASN A 547 -37.65 -68.24 -37.34
C ASN A 547 -36.38 -69.06 -36.98
N LYS A 548 -36.64 -70.13 -36.27
CA LYS A 548 -36.03 -71.47 -36.31
C LYS A 548 -34.74 -71.70 -37.10
N SER A 549 -33.71 -72.26 -36.48
CA SER A 549 -33.37 -73.67 -36.71
C SER A 549 -32.02 -74.06 -36.10
N ASN A 550 -32.08 -75.06 -35.27
CA ASN A 550 -31.20 -76.19 -35.01
C ASN A 550 -29.70 -76.16 -35.18
N LYS A 551 -29.12 -76.66 -34.12
CA LYS A 551 -28.12 -77.75 -34.00
C LYS A 551 -26.73 -77.37 -33.52
N ASN A 552 -26.48 -77.91 -32.31
CA ASN A 552 -25.36 -78.79 -31.89
C ASN A 552 -23.91 -78.35 -32.29
N THR A 553 -23.02 -78.31 -31.42
CA THR A 553 -22.37 -79.33 -30.62
C THR A 553 -21.15 -78.77 -29.91
N ASN A 554 -21.00 -79.17 -28.69
CA ASN A 554 -19.81 -79.64 -27.99
C ASN A 554 -18.52 -78.85 -27.82
N GLN A 555 -18.26 -78.72 -26.55
CA GLN A 555 -17.03 -79.19 -25.87
C GLN A 555 -15.76 -78.33 -26.04
N ASN A 556 -15.11 -77.98 -25.13
CA ASN A 556 -14.57 -78.53 -23.89
C ASN A 556 -13.37 -77.72 -23.43
N LYS A 557 -13.31 -77.61 -22.17
CA LYS A 557 -12.14 -77.78 -21.30
C LYS A 557 -11.00 -76.75 -21.28
N ASN A 558 -10.92 -76.22 -20.12
CA ASN A 558 -9.86 -76.42 -19.09
C ASN A 558 -8.54 -75.73 -19.24
N ASN A 559 -8.28 -75.12 -18.22
CA ASN A 559 -7.27 -75.24 -17.14
C ASN A 559 -6.32 -74.09 -17.02
N ASN A 560 -6.41 -73.47 -15.88
CA ASN A 560 -5.45 -73.62 -14.74
C ASN A 560 -4.00 -73.30 -15.09
N THR A 561 -3.37 -72.44 -14.43
CA THR A 561 -2.64 -72.62 -13.18
C THR A 561 -1.71 -71.43 -12.92
N THR A 562 -1.88 -70.81 -11.78
CA THR A 562 -0.95 -70.68 -10.66
C THR A 562 0.57 -70.50 -10.92
N ASN A 563 1.07 -69.57 -10.22
CA ASN A 563 2.20 -69.57 -9.28
C ASN A 563 3.26 -68.52 -9.59
N ASN A 564 3.43 -67.64 -8.67
CA ASN A 564 4.38 -67.63 -7.51
C ASN A 564 5.86 -67.40 -7.86
N ASN A 565 6.34 -66.49 -7.12
CA ASN A 565 7.58 -66.39 -6.35
C ASN A 565 8.56 -65.28 -6.78
N GLN A 566 8.72 -64.36 -5.84
CA GLN A 566 9.88 -64.20 -4.92
C GLN A 566 11.23 -64.09 -5.64
N ASP A 567 12.00 -63.11 -5.43
CA ASP A 567 12.77 -62.69 -4.27
C ASP A 567 13.86 -61.65 -4.64
N LYS A 568 14.11 -60.81 -3.64
CA LYS A 568 15.43 -60.29 -3.19
C LYS A 568 16.19 -59.18 -3.88
N ASN A 569 16.25 -58.13 -3.05
CA ASN A 569 17.46 -57.37 -2.58
C ASN A 569 18.40 -56.74 -3.56
N ASN A 570 18.63 -55.45 -3.48
CA ASN A 570 19.64 -54.83 -2.60
C ASN A 570 19.76 -53.34 -2.85
N ASP A 571 19.82 -52.63 -1.74
CA ASP A 571 20.48 -51.37 -1.43
C ASP A 571 21.13 -50.53 -2.56
N ASN A 572 20.71 -49.27 -2.66
CA ASN A 572 21.64 -48.19 -2.32
C ASN A 572 20.91 -46.84 -2.15
N GLN A 573 21.25 -46.22 -1.03
CA GLN A 573 20.88 -44.85 -0.66
C GLN A 573 21.40 -43.84 -1.66
N THR A 574 20.54 -42.89 -2.09
CA THR A 574 20.93 -41.52 -2.30
C THR A 574 19.77 -40.62 -1.88
N LYS A 575 20.06 -39.80 -0.86
CA LYS A 575 19.22 -38.70 -0.40
C LYS A 575 19.02 -37.71 -1.54
N ASP A 576 17.79 -37.47 -1.93
CA ASP A 576 17.41 -36.28 -2.63
C ASP A 576 16.51 -35.44 -1.70
N GLU A 577 17.07 -34.32 -1.30
CA GLU A 577 16.36 -33.25 -0.60
C GLU A 577 15.35 -32.66 -1.57
N THR A 578 14.08 -32.93 -1.34
CA THR A 578 12.97 -32.23 -2.02
C THR A 578 12.88 -30.81 -1.49
N ASN A 579 13.37 -29.88 -2.31
CA ASN A 579 13.10 -28.44 -2.25
C ASN A 579 11.58 -28.22 -2.27
N PRO A 580 11.01 -27.39 -1.36
CA PRO A 580 9.61 -27.02 -1.44
C PRO A 580 9.39 -26.14 -2.67
N THR A 581 8.54 -26.57 -3.56
CA THR A 581 8.01 -25.79 -4.68
C THR A 581 7.40 -24.49 -4.19
N LEU A 582 7.94 -23.38 -4.67
CA LEU A 582 7.37 -22.04 -4.51
C LEU A 582 5.94 -22.00 -5.09
N PRO A 583 4.99 -21.33 -4.43
CA PRO A 583 3.67 -21.10 -4.98
C PRO A 583 3.75 -20.23 -6.25
N PRO A 584 2.77 -20.32 -7.17
CA PRO A 584 2.78 -19.60 -8.44
C PRO A 584 2.86 -18.09 -8.22
N GLU A 585 3.59 -17.41 -9.09
CA GLU A 585 3.81 -15.97 -9.12
C GLU A 585 2.51 -15.20 -8.95
N ILE A 586 2.40 -14.46 -7.85
CA ILE A 586 1.38 -13.44 -7.67
C ILE A 586 1.90 -12.18 -8.38
N ILE A 587 1.37 -11.92 -9.56
CA ILE A 587 1.60 -10.69 -10.30
C ILE A 587 0.74 -9.61 -9.65
N GLU A 588 1.34 -8.73 -8.86
CA GLU A 588 0.78 -7.43 -8.44
C GLU A 588 1.22 -6.32 -9.40
#